data_ad39c713e68ac58fe4c7100ac7a7fef8
#
_entry.id   ad39c713e68ac58fe4c7100ac7a7fef8
#
_cell.length_a   1.000
_cell.length_b   1.000
_cell.length_c   1.000
_cell.angle_alpha   90.00
_cell.angle_beta   90.00
_cell.angle_gamma   90.00
#
_symmetry.space_group_name_H-M   'P 1'
#
loop_
_entity.id
_entity.type
_entity.pdbx_description
1 polymer ?
#
loop_
_entity_poly.entity_id
_entity_poly.type
_entity_poly.pdbx_seq_one_letter_code
_entity_poly.pdbx_strand_id
1 'polypeptide(L)'
;MLQLEHINLVVRDIPTTLAFYQAAFPHWFVRDEGQGEWYGKSRNWLHFGDEYQYLALSDHGEGENRELSGHQVGLAHFAFVTNNLDAMKARLSQAGYQIAKGGSIDAYRKNVYYLDPAGFEVEFVEYLSDNPKERNLSS
;
A
#
# COMPACT_ATOMS: atom_id res chain seq x y z
N MET A 1 22.81 1.20 8.27
CA MET A 1 21.89 1.54 7.16
C MET A 1 20.49 1.73 7.71
N LEU A 2 19.79 2.75 7.22
CA LEU A 2 18.40 2.97 7.57
C LEU A 2 17.51 2.53 6.40
N GLN A 3 16.45 1.80 6.72
CA GLN A 3 15.46 1.34 5.74
C GLN A 3 14.06 1.53 6.32
N LEU A 4 13.11 1.83 5.46
CA LEU A 4 11.71 1.77 5.86
C LEU A 4 11.32 0.31 6.05
N GLU A 5 10.84 -0.05 7.24
CA GLU A 5 10.44 -1.42 7.54
C GLU A 5 8.94 -1.63 7.36
N HIS A 6 8.12 -0.73 7.93
CA HIS A 6 6.67 -0.91 7.91
C HIS A 6 5.94 0.41 8.00
N ILE A 7 4.70 0.36 7.61
CA ILE A 7 3.70 1.41 7.82
C ILE A 7 2.56 0.76 8.60
N ASN A 8 2.05 1.45 9.61
CA ASN A 8 0.93 0.98 10.40
C ASN A 8 -0.33 1.76 10.00
N LEU A 9 -1.31 1.06 9.48
CA LEU A 9 -2.57 1.63 8.99
C LEU A 9 -3.70 1.28 9.95
N VAL A 10 -4.44 2.31 10.36
CA VAL A 10 -5.67 2.12 11.11
C VAL A 10 -6.80 1.94 10.11
N VAL A 11 -7.47 0.79 10.18
CA VAL A 11 -8.54 0.39 9.26
C VAL A 11 -9.79 0.01 10.06
N ARG A 12 -10.90 -0.22 9.39
CA ARG A 12 -12.12 -0.69 10.05
C ARG A 12 -12.23 -2.21 10.04
N ASP A 13 -11.74 -2.84 8.98
CA ASP A 13 -11.92 -4.27 8.75
C ASP A 13 -10.65 -4.86 8.16
N ILE A 14 -9.97 -5.69 8.95
CA ILE A 14 -8.72 -6.31 8.51
C ILE A 14 -8.94 -7.26 7.32
N PRO A 15 -9.89 -8.23 7.35
CA PRO A 15 -10.02 -9.17 6.24
C PRO A 15 -10.24 -8.51 4.89
N THR A 16 -11.08 -7.49 4.82
CA THR A 16 -11.38 -6.78 3.57
C THR A 16 -10.14 -6.02 3.06
N THR A 17 -9.43 -5.34 3.97
CA THR A 17 -8.21 -4.59 3.61
C THR A 17 -7.10 -5.54 3.21
N LEU A 18 -6.92 -6.63 3.97
CA LEU A 18 -5.90 -7.64 3.68
C LEU A 18 -6.10 -8.28 2.32
N ALA A 19 -7.34 -8.55 1.91
CA ALA A 19 -7.63 -9.16 0.62
C ALA A 19 -7.08 -8.34 -0.55
N PHE A 20 -7.16 -7.01 -0.47
CA PHE A 20 -6.57 -6.13 -1.47
C PHE A 20 -5.05 -6.34 -1.56
N TYR A 21 -4.38 -6.33 -0.42
CA TYR A 21 -2.92 -6.47 -0.39
C TYR A 21 -2.47 -7.88 -0.77
N GLN A 22 -3.26 -8.90 -0.44
CA GLN A 22 -2.96 -10.26 -0.90
C GLN A 22 -3.03 -10.39 -2.42
N ALA A 23 -3.98 -9.71 -3.06
CA ALA A 23 -4.05 -9.69 -4.51
C ALA A 23 -2.86 -8.97 -5.15
N ALA A 24 -2.38 -7.89 -4.52
CA ALA A 24 -1.24 -7.12 -5.01
C ALA A 24 0.10 -7.83 -4.77
N PHE A 25 0.23 -8.54 -3.64
CA PHE A 25 1.49 -9.14 -3.19
C PHE A 25 1.34 -10.65 -3.01
N PRO A 26 1.36 -11.44 -4.08
CA PRO A 26 1.09 -12.88 -3.99
C PRO A 26 2.16 -13.67 -3.23
N HIS A 27 3.36 -13.09 -3.03
CA HIS A 27 4.46 -13.75 -2.31
C HIS A 27 4.59 -13.28 -0.85
N TRP A 28 3.78 -12.31 -0.44
CA TRP A 28 3.75 -11.87 0.95
C TRP A 28 2.83 -12.78 1.78
N PHE A 29 3.05 -12.80 3.08
CA PHE A 29 2.33 -13.66 4.01
C PHE A 29 2.03 -12.93 5.32
N VAL A 30 1.10 -13.46 6.08
CA VAL A 30 0.82 -12.96 7.42
C VAL A 30 1.98 -13.40 8.32
N ARG A 31 2.75 -12.43 8.79
CA ARG A 31 3.93 -12.67 9.62
C ARG A 31 3.56 -12.89 11.07
N ASP A 32 2.57 -12.15 11.55
CA ASP A 32 2.11 -12.18 12.92
C ASP A 32 0.72 -11.55 13.00
N GLU A 33 -0.03 -11.91 14.05
CA GLU A 33 -1.34 -11.31 14.31
C GLU A 33 -1.71 -11.52 15.78
N GLY A 34 -2.62 -10.68 16.27
CA GLY A 34 -3.04 -10.78 17.66
C GLY A 34 -4.13 -9.79 18.01
N GLN A 35 -4.37 -9.69 19.31
CA GLN A 35 -5.35 -8.78 19.90
C GLN A 35 -4.69 -7.96 20.98
N GLY A 36 -5.22 -6.77 21.20
CA GLY A 36 -4.71 -5.89 22.23
C GLY A 36 -5.59 -4.68 22.41
N GLU A 37 -5.02 -3.63 23.00
CA GLU A 37 -5.70 -2.36 23.17
C GLU A 37 -4.90 -1.23 22.55
N TRP A 38 -5.60 -0.23 22.04
CA TRP A 38 -5.02 1.00 21.56
C TRP A 38 -5.71 2.15 22.30
N TYR A 39 -5.02 2.73 23.27
CA TYR A 39 -5.53 3.81 24.09
C TYR A 39 -6.96 3.56 24.60
N GLY A 40 -7.16 2.38 25.20
CA GLY A 40 -8.43 1.99 25.82
C GLY A 40 -9.45 1.33 24.89
N LYS A 41 -9.16 1.24 23.60
CA LYS A 41 -10.05 0.56 22.64
C LYS A 41 -9.48 -0.78 22.23
N SER A 42 -10.29 -1.84 22.29
CA SER A 42 -9.91 -3.17 21.81
C SER A 42 -9.65 -3.17 20.33
N ARG A 43 -8.66 -3.91 19.90
CA ARG A 43 -8.33 -4.06 18.49
C ARG A 43 -7.77 -5.43 18.17
N ASN A 44 -7.96 -5.85 16.93
CA ASN A 44 -7.14 -6.86 16.31
C ASN A 44 -6.04 -6.19 15.52
N TRP A 45 -4.89 -6.83 15.40
CA TRP A 45 -3.79 -6.34 14.61
C TRP A 45 -3.17 -7.48 13.80
N LEU A 46 -2.51 -7.11 12.70
CA LEU A 46 -1.94 -8.07 11.78
C LEU A 46 -0.75 -7.44 11.04
N HIS A 47 0.30 -8.23 10.83
CA HIS A 47 1.46 -7.85 10.02
C HIS A 47 1.50 -8.71 8.77
N PHE A 48 1.48 -8.08 7.61
CA PHE A 48 1.49 -8.72 6.31
C PHE A 48 2.70 -8.24 5.50
N GLY A 49 3.59 -9.14 5.12
CA GLY A 49 4.80 -8.76 4.42
C GLY A 49 5.69 -9.94 4.05
N ASP A 50 6.94 -9.63 3.77
CA ASP A 50 8.00 -10.62 3.56
C ASP A 50 8.92 -10.67 4.79
N GLU A 51 10.13 -11.20 4.65
CA GLU A 51 11.08 -11.33 5.75
C GLU A 51 11.62 -9.97 6.23
N TYR A 52 11.53 -8.93 5.42
CA TYR A 52 12.22 -7.65 5.66
C TYR A 52 11.29 -6.47 5.85
N GLN A 53 10.10 -6.51 5.27
CA GLN A 53 9.17 -5.38 5.31
C GLN A 53 7.74 -5.87 5.42
N TYR A 54 6.87 -5.03 5.99
CA TYR A 54 5.47 -5.41 6.15
C TYR A 54 4.57 -4.20 6.27
N LEU A 55 3.29 -4.45 6.05
CA LEU A 55 2.20 -3.55 6.44
C LEU A 55 1.64 -4.05 7.77
N ALA A 56 1.47 -3.14 8.72
CA ALA A 56 0.75 -3.41 9.95
C ALA A 56 -0.66 -2.84 9.80
N LEU A 57 -1.66 -3.65 10.12
CA LEU A 57 -3.06 -3.26 10.09
C LEU A 57 -3.63 -3.36 11.51
N SER A 58 -4.41 -2.35 11.90
CA SER A 58 -5.11 -2.34 13.18
C SER A 58 -6.56 -1.93 12.92
N ASP A 59 -7.53 -2.67 13.45
CA ASP A 59 -8.94 -2.52 13.09
C ASP A 59 -9.74 -1.63 14.04
N HIS A 60 -9.07 -0.80 14.82
CA HIS A 60 -9.76 0.11 15.74
C HIS A 60 -10.25 1.41 15.08
N GLY A 61 -10.29 1.45 13.75
CA GLY A 61 -10.59 2.66 12.99
C GLY A 61 -12.03 3.14 13.14
N GLU A 62 -12.17 4.45 13.23
CA GLU A 62 -13.43 5.17 13.29
C GLU A 62 -13.43 6.29 12.26
N GLY A 63 -14.61 6.62 11.73
CA GLY A 63 -14.74 7.70 10.78
C GLY A 63 -14.23 7.35 9.38
N GLU A 64 -14.05 8.36 8.57
CA GLU A 64 -13.58 8.25 7.20
C GLU A 64 -12.09 8.57 7.11
N ASN A 65 -11.45 8.06 6.07
CA ASN A 65 -10.08 8.43 5.76
C ASN A 65 -10.01 9.91 5.35
N ARG A 66 -8.79 10.47 5.37
CA ARG A 66 -8.54 11.84 4.97
C ARG A 66 -9.07 12.05 3.55
N GLU A 67 -9.65 13.24 3.29
CA GLU A 67 -10.00 13.65 1.94
C GLU A 67 -8.72 13.85 1.12
N LEU A 68 -8.48 12.97 0.15
CA LEU A 68 -7.21 12.92 -0.57
C LEU A 68 -6.99 14.11 -1.50
N SER A 69 -8.07 14.75 -1.94
CA SER A 69 -7.98 15.99 -2.74
C SER A 69 -7.86 17.24 -1.88
N GLY A 70 -7.96 17.09 -0.56
CA GLY A 70 -7.87 18.19 0.38
C GLY A 70 -6.44 18.52 0.78
N HIS A 71 -6.31 19.47 1.70
CA HIS A 71 -5.00 20.02 2.09
C HIS A 71 -4.66 19.74 3.56
N GLN A 72 -5.36 18.80 4.19
CA GLN A 72 -5.08 18.43 5.57
C GLN A 72 -3.71 17.77 5.68
N VAL A 73 -3.01 18.09 6.76
CA VAL A 73 -1.78 17.40 7.11
C VAL A 73 -2.09 15.92 7.36
N GLY A 74 -1.32 15.03 6.78
CA GLY A 74 -1.50 13.59 6.93
C GLY A 74 -0.84 12.84 5.78
N LEU A 75 -1.13 11.55 5.70
CA LEU A 75 -0.60 10.70 4.65
C LEU A 75 -1.32 11.00 3.32
N ALA A 76 -0.57 11.40 2.30
CA ALA A 76 -1.11 11.56 0.95
C ALA A 76 -1.22 10.20 0.26
N HIS A 77 -0.10 9.49 0.15
CA HIS A 77 -0.05 8.12 -0.35
C HIS A 77 1.29 7.48 0.05
N PHE A 78 1.39 6.19 -0.12
CA PHE A 78 2.65 5.48 -0.01
C PHE A 78 2.82 4.59 -1.23
N ALA A 79 4.06 4.20 -1.52
CA ALA A 79 4.38 3.56 -2.79
C ALA A 79 5.24 2.33 -2.62
N PHE A 80 5.01 1.36 -3.50
CA PHE A 80 5.82 0.16 -3.62
C PHE A 80 6.41 0.09 -5.02
N VAL A 81 7.64 -0.41 -5.11
CA VAL A 81 8.28 -0.70 -6.38
C VAL A 81 8.00 -2.14 -6.77
N THR A 82 7.60 -2.35 -8.00
CA THR A 82 7.43 -3.68 -8.57
C THR A 82 8.29 -3.82 -9.82
N ASN A 83 8.67 -5.03 -10.15
CA ASN A 83 9.37 -5.33 -11.41
C ASN A 83 8.43 -5.79 -12.52
N ASN A 84 7.12 -5.84 -12.25
CA ASN A 84 6.12 -6.21 -13.27
C ASN A 84 4.77 -5.55 -12.94
N LEU A 85 4.64 -4.30 -13.32
CA LEU A 85 3.44 -3.51 -13.06
C LEU A 85 2.21 -4.09 -13.78
N ASP A 86 2.39 -4.57 -15.01
CA ASP A 86 1.28 -5.11 -15.79
C ASP A 86 0.70 -6.37 -15.16
N ALA A 87 1.54 -7.26 -14.66
CA ALA A 87 1.09 -8.48 -13.97
C ALA A 87 0.33 -8.15 -12.69
N MET A 88 0.81 -7.17 -11.93
CA MET A 88 0.12 -6.71 -10.72
C MET A 88 -1.24 -6.10 -11.04
N LYS A 89 -1.32 -5.25 -12.06
CA LYS A 89 -2.59 -4.68 -12.51
C LYS A 89 -3.58 -5.77 -12.93
N ALA A 90 -3.11 -6.82 -13.59
CA ALA A 90 -3.95 -7.95 -13.98
C ALA A 90 -4.50 -8.69 -12.77
N ARG A 91 -3.65 -8.94 -11.74
CA ARG A 91 -4.12 -9.60 -10.51
C ARG A 91 -5.17 -8.79 -9.79
N LEU A 92 -4.97 -7.46 -9.66
CA LEU A 92 -5.92 -6.59 -8.99
C LEU A 92 -7.24 -6.51 -9.79
N SER A 93 -7.16 -6.44 -11.10
CA SER A 93 -8.36 -6.44 -11.96
C SER A 93 -9.16 -7.73 -11.82
N GLN A 94 -8.50 -8.87 -11.82
CA GLN A 94 -9.15 -10.18 -11.63
C GLN A 94 -9.80 -10.30 -10.26
N ALA A 95 -9.24 -9.65 -9.24
CA ALA A 95 -9.80 -9.64 -7.90
C ALA A 95 -10.92 -8.60 -7.73
N GLY A 96 -11.23 -7.82 -8.78
CA GLY A 96 -12.33 -6.86 -8.76
C GLY A 96 -11.94 -5.44 -8.35
N TYR A 97 -10.66 -5.14 -8.23
CA TYR A 97 -10.19 -3.80 -7.89
C TYR A 97 -9.89 -2.99 -9.14
N GLN A 98 -10.30 -1.71 -9.11
CA GLN A 98 -10.11 -0.81 -10.23
C GLN A 98 -9.04 0.23 -9.93
N ILE A 99 -8.35 0.66 -10.98
CA ILE A 99 -7.39 1.76 -10.89
C ILE A 99 -8.12 3.03 -10.42
N ALA A 100 -7.59 3.68 -9.39
CA ALA A 100 -8.16 4.94 -8.89
C ALA A 100 -7.75 6.11 -9.78
N LYS A 101 -6.47 6.15 -10.17
CA LYS A 101 -6.00 7.08 -11.19
C LYS A 101 -4.78 6.50 -11.90
N GLY A 102 -4.64 6.82 -13.17
CA GLY A 102 -3.49 6.46 -13.97
C GLY A 102 -2.29 7.28 -13.55
N GLY A 103 -1.12 6.68 -13.71
CA GLY A 103 0.13 7.39 -13.51
C GLY A 103 0.64 7.96 -14.82
N SER A 104 1.80 8.61 -14.73
CA SER A 104 2.54 9.04 -15.89
C SER A 104 3.43 7.91 -16.41
N ILE A 105 3.79 7.99 -17.68
CA ILE A 105 4.80 7.13 -18.27
C ILE A 105 5.88 8.04 -18.80
N ASP A 106 7.10 7.84 -18.36
CA ASP A 106 8.27 8.52 -18.91
C ASP A 106 9.30 7.49 -19.39
N ALA A 107 10.49 7.94 -19.76
CA ALA A 107 11.51 7.06 -20.32
C ALA A 107 11.99 6.00 -19.32
N TYR A 108 11.85 6.25 -18.02
CA TYR A 108 12.48 5.42 -16.98
C TYR A 108 11.54 4.86 -15.94
N ARG A 109 10.25 5.25 -15.96
CA ARG A 109 9.30 4.75 -14.97
C ARG A 109 7.87 4.79 -15.50
N LYS A 110 7.06 3.91 -14.93
CA LYS A 110 5.60 3.94 -15.06
C LYS A 110 4.99 3.63 -13.69
N ASN A 111 3.80 4.17 -13.43
CA ASN A 111 3.15 4.00 -12.14
C ASN A 111 1.63 3.98 -12.28
N VAL A 112 0.97 3.59 -11.20
CA VAL A 112 -0.49 3.53 -11.12
C VAL A 112 -0.89 3.69 -9.66
N TYR A 113 -2.10 4.22 -9.42
CA TYR A 113 -2.63 4.44 -8.08
C TYR A 113 -3.91 3.63 -7.88
N TYR A 114 -4.04 3.04 -6.69
CA TYR A 114 -5.25 2.36 -6.25
C TYR A 114 -5.69 2.95 -4.91
N LEU A 115 -7.00 2.88 -4.62
CA LEU A 115 -7.50 3.06 -3.26
C LEU A 115 -7.68 1.69 -2.65
N ASP A 116 -7.09 1.47 -1.46
CA ASP A 116 -7.38 0.24 -0.74
C ASP A 116 -8.79 0.31 -0.11
N PRO A 117 -9.31 -0.79 0.44
CA PRO A 117 -10.66 -0.78 1.04
C PRO A 117 -10.83 0.16 2.23
N ALA A 118 -9.75 0.59 2.87
CA ALA A 118 -9.79 1.57 3.96
C ALA A 118 -9.64 3.01 3.48
N GLY A 119 -9.54 3.22 2.15
CA GLY A 119 -9.43 4.56 1.56
C GLY A 119 -8.03 5.13 1.52
N PHE A 120 -7.00 4.33 1.77
CA PHE A 120 -5.61 4.76 1.58
C PHE A 120 -5.23 4.68 0.11
N GLU A 121 -4.54 5.71 -0.37
CA GLU A 121 -4.02 5.72 -1.73
C GLU A 121 -2.68 5.01 -1.76
N VAL A 122 -2.56 4.02 -2.65
CA VAL A 122 -1.36 3.21 -2.81
C VAL A 122 -0.86 3.36 -4.24
N GLU A 123 0.40 3.75 -4.38
CA GLU A 123 1.07 3.84 -5.66
C GLU A 123 1.92 2.61 -5.90
N PHE A 124 1.91 2.10 -7.13
CA PHE A 124 2.84 1.05 -7.56
C PHE A 124 3.67 1.59 -8.72
N VAL A 125 4.97 1.41 -8.61
CA VAL A 125 5.94 2.01 -9.54
C VAL A 125 6.81 0.89 -10.12
N GLU A 126 7.00 0.91 -11.41
CA GLU A 126 8.02 0.09 -12.07
C GLU A 126 9.05 1.01 -12.70
N TYR A 127 10.31 0.81 -12.34
CA TYR A 127 11.42 1.52 -12.96
C TYR A 127 11.99 0.70 -14.11
N LEU A 128 12.26 1.38 -15.22
CA LEU A 128 12.79 0.78 -16.44
C LEU A 128 14.31 0.96 -16.53
N SER A 129 14.93 1.44 -15.46
CA SER A 129 16.37 1.65 -15.37
C SER A 129 16.84 1.37 -13.92
N ASP A 130 18.01 0.76 -13.80
CA ASP A 130 18.66 0.57 -12.50
C ASP A 130 19.59 1.72 -12.12
N ASN A 131 19.81 2.67 -13.02
CA ASN A 131 20.65 3.82 -12.73
C ASN A 131 19.92 4.77 -11.77
N PRO A 132 20.46 5.02 -10.56
CA PRO A 132 19.79 5.91 -9.61
C PRO A 132 19.49 7.30 -10.14
N LYS A 133 20.31 7.81 -11.06
CA LYS A 133 20.10 9.12 -11.65
C LYS A 133 18.89 9.17 -12.60
N GLU A 134 18.42 8.01 -13.03
CA GLU A 134 17.26 7.86 -13.91
C GLU A 134 16.01 7.45 -13.15
N ARG A 135 16.12 7.33 -11.83
CA ARG A 135 15.03 6.86 -10.96
C ARG A 135 14.58 7.99 -10.05
N ASN A 136 13.39 8.52 -10.33
CA ASN A 136 12.74 9.52 -9.49
C ASN A 136 13.56 10.79 -9.26
N LEU A 137 14.36 11.17 -10.25
CA LEU A 137 15.12 12.42 -10.23
C LEU A 137 14.73 13.25 -11.44
N SER A 138 14.38 14.50 -11.19
CA SER A 138 14.14 15.46 -12.25
C SER A 138 15.48 15.92 -12.82
N SER A 139 15.61 15.87 -14.11
CA SER A 139 16.80 16.37 -14.81
C SER A 139 16.74 17.89 -14.95
#